data_d0a71d3f86f38679463f4385c5c3279a
#
_entry.id   d0a71d3f86f38679463f4385c5c3279a
#
_cell.length_a   1.000
_cell.length_b   1.000
_cell.length_c   1.000
_cell.angle_alpha   90.00
_cell.angle_beta   90.00
_cell.angle_gamma   90.00
#
_symmetry.space_group_name_H-M   'P 1'
#
loop_
_entity.id
_entity.type
_entity.pdbx_description
1 polymer ?
#
loop_
_entity_poly.entity_id
_entity_poly.type
_entity_poly.pdbx_seq_one_letter_code
_entity_poly.pdbx_strand_id
1 'polypeptide(L)'
;AVAVCVSMCMMAFAGCTSESGGGSDKKAEQTEGKKEESGKVFMTVSNQQNEFMVGMAENFKEVGEAAGYEVQLMDADLDATKQVSQIETAISENAEAILVEPCSVDGLTTGLKEAHDAGIPVFVIHNNVSATDLVTSLIHVDVRQGGELKMEQVIKDCGEDAKIAIMTGTLGQDTTN
;
A
#
# COMPACT_ATOMS: atom_id res chain seq x y z
N ALA A 1 -17.68 -53.13 8.06
CA ALA A 1 -17.63 -53.85 9.32
C ALA A 1 -16.41 -53.41 10.12
N VAL A 2 -16.68 -53.09 11.37
CA VAL A 2 -15.80 -52.80 12.52
C VAL A 2 -15.34 -51.33 12.61
N ALA A 3 -15.90 -50.46 13.29
CA ALA A 3 -16.44 -50.17 14.63
C ALA A 3 -15.40 -50.31 15.77
N VAL A 4 -15.49 -49.32 16.70
CA VAL A 4 -15.04 -49.32 18.11
C VAL A 4 -13.68 -48.63 18.36
N CYS A 5 -13.46 -47.74 19.31
CA CYS A 5 -14.12 -47.16 20.50
C CYS A 5 -13.30 -45.94 20.97
N VAL A 6 -13.92 -44.91 21.36
CA VAL A 6 -14.03 -44.31 22.72
C VAL A 6 -12.79 -44.45 23.62
N SER A 7 -12.24 -43.30 24.04
CA SER A 7 -11.90 -43.09 25.43
C SER A 7 -11.88 -41.63 25.83
N MET A 8 -12.77 -41.32 26.73
CA MET A 8 -13.01 -40.09 27.47
C MET A 8 -12.08 -40.09 28.67
N CYS A 9 -11.34 -39.00 28.92
CA CYS A 9 -10.75 -38.73 30.23
C CYS A 9 -11.00 -37.26 30.61
N MET A 10 -12.05 -37.10 31.43
CA MET A 10 -12.20 -35.92 32.31
C MET A 10 -11.18 -36.02 33.45
N MET A 11 -10.49 -34.95 33.71
CA MET A 11 -10.03 -34.65 35.09
C MET A 11 -10.24 -33.18 35.37
N ALA A 12 -11.24 -32.94 36.23
CA ALA A 12 -11.44 -31.70 36.93
C ALA A 12 -10.44 -31.58 38.08
N PHE A 13 -9.78 -30.48 38.23
CA PHE A 13 -9.23 -30.03 39.49
C PHE A 13 -9.68 -28.63 39.78
N ALA A 14 -10.52 -28.49 40.80
CA ALA A 14 -10.89 -27.26 41.44
C ALA A 14 -9.84 -26.95 42.52
N GLY A 15 -9.46 -25.70 42.64
CA GLY A 15 -8.64 -25.20 43.72
C GLY A 15 -8.75 -23.68 43.81
N CYS A 16 -9.56 -23.19 44.73
CA CYS A 16 -9.70 -21.77 45.09
C CYS A 16 -8.51 -21.29 45.94
N THR A 17 -8.22 -20.02 45.86
CA THR A 17 -8.18 -18.91 46.84
C THR A 17 -7.00 -17.98 46.60
N SER A 18 -7.24 -16.81 46.44
CA SER A 18 -7.37 -15.51 47.09
C SER A 18 -6.21 -14.52 46.84
N GLU A 19 -6.67 -13.38 46.40
CA GLU A 19 -6.34 -11.97 46.78
C GLU A 19 -5.03 -11.29 46.41
N SER A 20 -5.30 -10.14 45.77
CA SER A 20 -4.69 -8.82 45.93
C SER A 20 -3.56 -8.38 44.99
N GLY A 21 -3.86 -7.31 44.22
CA GLY A 21 -2.86 -6.29 43.88
C GLY A 21 -2.62 -6.00 42.39
N GLY A 22 -3.36 -5.06 41.86
CA GLY A 22 -3.05 -4.02 40.89
C GLY A 22 -1.89 -4.15 39.92
N GLY A 23 -2.21 -4.14 38.64
CA GLY A 23 -1.24 -3.93 37.55
C GLY A 23 -1.91 -4.19 36.23
N SER A 24 -2.40 -3.11 35.59
CA SER A 24 -3.08 -3.18 34.29
C SER A 24 -2.05 -3.25 33.16
N ASP A 25 -1.54 -4.43 32.87
CA ASP A 25 -0.83 -4.70 31.63
C ASP A 25 -1.80 -5.40 30.67
N LYS A 26 -2.36 -4.61 29.73
CA LYS A 26 -3.04 -5.17 28.56
C LYS A 26 -2.01 -5.80 27.65
N LYS A 27 -1.69 -7.06 27.91
CA LYS A 27 -1.03 -7.92 26.93
C LYS A 27 -1.97 -8.07 25.74
N ALA A 28 -1.56 -7.51 24.61
CA ALA A 28 -2.22 -7.78 23.34
C ALA A 28 -2.10 -9.28 23.08
N GLU A 29 -3.23 -9.94 23.05
CA GLU A 29 -3.38 -11.33 22.67
C GLU A 29 -3.09 -11.39 21.16
N GLN A 30 -1.87 -11.79 20.81
CA GLN A 30 -1.55 -12.19 19.45
C GLN A 30 -2.36 -13.45 19.17
N THR A 31 -3.43 -13.28 18.42
CA THR A 31 -4.12 -14.39 17.79
C THR A 31 -3.14 -14.93 16.75
N GLU A 32 -2.49 -16.06 17.04
CA GLU A 32 -1.82 -16.87 16.02
C GLU A 32 -2.90 -17.35 15.05
N GLY A 33 -3.18 -16.51 14.05
CA GLY A 33 -4.02 -16.86 12.93
C GLY A 33 -3.31 -17.92 12.11
N LYS A 34 -4.00 -19.04 11.89
CA LYS A 34 -3.69 -20.08 10.91
C LYS A 34 -3.23 -19.38 9.62
N LYS A 35 -1.98 -19.62 9.21
CA LYS A 35 -1.43 -19.12 7.96
C LYS A 35 -2.20 -19.80 6.82
N GLU A 36 -3.29 -19.21 6.35
CA GLU A 36 -3.87 -19.52 5.06
C GLU A 36 -2.85 -19.08 4.01
N GLU A 37 -2.66 -19.85 2.95
CA GLU A 37 -1.83 -19.40 1.83
C GLU A 37 -2.39 -18.05 1.37
N SER A 38 -1.72 -16.98 1.71
CA SER A 38 -2.11 -15.66 1.26
C SER A 38 -1.72 -15.53 -0.19
N GLY A 39 -2.59 -14.88 -0.96
CA GLY A 39 -2.44 -14.78 -2.39
C GLY A 39 -1.33 -13.85 -2.83
N LYS A 40 -1.34 -13.51 -4.10
CA LYS A 40 -0.34 -12.69 -4.74
C LYS A 40 -0.79 -11.23 -4.75
N VAL A 41 0.09 -10.31 -4.34
CA VAL A 41 -0.11 -8.87 -4.43
C VAL A 41 0.96 -8.24 -5.34
N PHE A 42 0.54 -7.24 -6.10
CA PHE A 42 1.40 -6.57 -7.06
C PHE A 42 1.59 -5.12 -6.66
N MET A 43 2.81 -4.61 -6.90
CA MET A 43 3.08 -3.19 -6.86
C MET A 43 3.72 -2.75 -8.16
N THR A 44 3.14 -1.75 -8.81
CA THR A 44 3.74 -1.06 -9.96
C THR A 44 4.09 0.37 -9.56
N VAL A 45 5.34 0.73 -9.78
CA VAL A 45 5.88 2.07 -9.48
C VAL A 45 6.23 2.80 -10.76
N SER A 46 6.16 4.14 -10.74
CA SER A 46 6.50 4.98 -11.88
C SER A 46 7.94 4.77 -12.35
N ASN A 47 8.86 4.62 -11.42
CA ASN A 47 10.27 4.27 -11.69
C ASN A 47 10.98 3.82 -10.41
N GLN A 48 12.15 3.18 -10.55
CA GLN A 48 13.06 2.83 -9.46
C GLN A 48 14.42 3.54 -9.58
N GLN A 49 14.43 4.77 -10.06
CA GLN A 49 15.66 5.52 -10.34
C GLN A 49 16.12 6.41 -9.16
N ASN A 50 15.35 6.50 -8.09
CA ASN A 50 15.71 7.26 -6.90
C ASN A 50 15.48 6.47 -5.62
N GLU A 51 16.23 6.82 -4.57
CA GLU A 51 16.23 6.11 -3.28
C GLU A 51 14.85 6.08 -2.61
N PHE A 52 14.03 7.12 -2.78
CA PHE A 52 12.68 7.17 -2.20
C PHE A 52 11.79 6.09 -2.81
N MET A 53 11.77 5.99 -4.14
CA MET A 53 10.94 5.01 -4.86
C MET A 53 11.40 3.57 -4.59
N VAL A 54 12.73 3.34 -4.58
CA VAL A 54 13.30 2.04 -4.22
C VAL A 54 12.91 1.66 -2.79
N GLY A 55 13.12 2.56 -1.82
CA GLY A 55 12.77 2.29 -0.42
C GLY A 55 11.28 2.04 -0.21
N MET A 56 10.41 2.75 -0.94
CA MET A 56 8.96 2.52 -0.89
C MET A 56 8.58 1.13 -1.39
N ALA A 57 9.15 0.72 -2.54
CA ALA A 57 8.90 -0.59 -3.12
C ALA A 57 9.45 -1.74 -2.24
N GLU A 58 10.66 -1.59 -1.70
CA GLU A 58 11.26 -2.56 -0.79
C GLU A 58 10.46 -2.71 0.51
N ASN A 59 10.03 -1.61 1.12
CA ASN A 59 9.19 -1.65 2.32
C ASN A 59 7.84 -2.34 2.05
N PHE A 60 7.21 -2.06 0.91
CA PHE A 60 5.98 -2.75 0.53
C PHE A 60 6.20 -4.26 0.42
N LYS A 61 7.30 -4.67 -0.22
CA LYS A 61 7.66 -6.09 -0.35
C LYS A 61 7.90 -6.73 1.00
N GLU A 62 8.72 -6.12 1.86
CA GLU A 62 9.02 -6.65 3.19
C GLU A 62 7.76 -6.86 4.04
N VAL A 63 6.88 -5.85 4.09
CA VAL A 63 5.63 -5.92 4.86
C VAL A 63 4.66 -6.94 4.27
N GLY A 64 4.53 -7.00 2.94
CA GLY A 64 3.66 -7.96 2.27
C GLY A 64 4.12 -9.40 2.48
N GLU A 65 5.42 -9.68 2.31
CA GLU A 65 5.99 -11.00 2.55
C GLU A 65 5.90 -11.41 4.03
N ALA A 66 6.10 -10.47 4.96
CA ALA A 66 5.92 -10.72 6.39
C ALA A 66 4.45 -11.04 6.75
N ALA A 67 3.49 -10.47 6.01
CA ALA A 67 2.07 -10.80 6.11
C ALA A 67 1.72 -12.15 5.44
N GLY A 68 2.65 -12.72 4.69
CA GLY A 68 2.53 -14.03 4.03
C GLY A 68 2.13 -13.95 2.56
N TYR A 69 2.00 -12.76 1.96
CA TYR A 69 1.72 -12.60 0.53
C TYR A 69 2.94 -12.91 -0.33
N GLU A 70 2.70 -13.42 -1.54
CA GLU A 70 3.68 -13.36 -2.62
C GLU A 70 3.65 -11.94 -3.20
N VAL A 71 4.76 -11.20 -3.13
CA VAL A 71 4.82 -9.81 -3.57
C VAL A 71 5.61 -9.69 -4.85
N GLN A 72 4.99 -9.12 -5.89
CA GLN A 72 5.63 -8.82 -7.16
C GLN A 72 5.77 -7.31 -7.35
N LEU A 73 7.01 -6.85 -7.54
CA LEU A 73 7.34 -5.46 -7.84
C LEU A 73 7.59 -5.27 -9.33
N MET A 74 7.05 -4.20 -9.89
CA MET A 74 7.18 -3.86 -11.32
C MET A 74 7.55 -2.38 -11.47
N ASP A 75 8.50 -2.10 -12.35
CA ASP A 75 8.97 -0.75 -12.68
C ASP A 75 8.41 -0.33 -14.03
N ALA A 76 7.64 0.76 -14.06
CA ALA A 76 7.05 1.29 -15.29
C ALA A 76 8.04 2.10 -16.14
N ASP A 77 9.19 2.49 -15.58
CA ASP A 77 10.21 3.28 -16.27
C ASP A 77 9.64 4.59 -16.88
N LEU A 78 8.72 5.24 -16.15
CA LEU A 78 7.99 6.44 -16.55
C LEU A 78 7.11 6.28 -17.82
N ASP A 79 6.81 5.06 -18.23
CA ASP A 79 5.96 4.75 -19.37
C ASP A 79 4.57 4.29 -18.92
N ALA A 80 3.56 5.13 -19.15
CA ALA A 80 2.18 4.84 -18.78
C ALA A 80 1.61 3.61 -19.52
N THR A 81 2.02 3.35 -20.76
CA THR A 81 1.59 2.17 -21.51
C THR A 81 2.15 0.90 -20.88
N LYS A 82 3.42 0.94 -20.47
CA LYS A 82 4.05 -0.16 -19.74
C LYS A 82 3.36 -0.37 -18.39
N GLN A 83 3.02 0.71 -17.68
CA GLN A 83 2.33 0.59 -16.41
C GLN A 83 0.93 -0.01 -16.54
N VAL A 84 0.16 0.34 -17.59
CA VAL A 84 -1.12 -0.31 -17.92
C VAL A 84 -0.90 -1.80 -18.15
N SER A 85 0.07 -2.20 -18.97
CA SER A 85 0.37 -3.62 -19.23
C SER A 85 0.80 -4.39 -17.97
N GLN A 86 1.40 -3.72 -16.99
CA GLN A 86 1.70 -4.31 -15.69
C GLN A 86 0.44 -4.55 -14.84
N ILE A 87 -0.52 -3.63 -14.89
CA ILE A 87 -1.83 -3.83 -14.26
C ILE A 87 -2.57 -5.00 -14.92
N GLU A 88 -2.59 -5.07 -16.26
CA GLU A 88 -3.15 -6.21 -17.01
C GLU A 88 -2.48 -7.54 -16.63
N THR A 89 -1.17 -7.53 -16.41
CA THR A 89 -0.42 -8.71 -15.94
C THR A 89 -0.91 -9.13 -14.56
N ALA A 90 -1.04 -8.20 -13.61
CA ALA A 90 -1.56 -8.49 -12.28
C ALA A 90 -2.98 -9.07 -12.32
N ILE A 91 -3.85 -8.54 -13.21
CA ILE A 91 -5.20 -9.06 -13.42
C ILE A 91 -5.13 -10.52 -13.93
N SER A 92 -4.31 -10.77 -14.95
CA SER A 92 -4.19 -12.11 -15.57
C SER A 92 -3.62 -13.16 -14.61
N GLU A 93 -2.83 -12.74 -13.64
CA GLU A 93 -2.26 -13.59 -12.58
C GLU A 93 -3.16 -13.70 -11.35
N ASN A 94 -4.40 -13.18 -11.41
CA ASN A 94 -5.38 -13.20 -10.33
C ASN A 94 -4.88 -12.54 -9.04
N ALA A 95 -4.33 -11.34 -9.15
CA ALA A 95 -3.89 -10.56 -8.01
C ALA A 95 -5.02 -10.40 -6.97
N GLU A 96 -4.71 -10.54 -5.68
CA GLU A 96 -5.64 -10.21 -4.60
C GLU A 96 -5.74 -8.70 -4.38
N ALA A 97 -4.67 -7.96 -4.71
CA ALA A 97 -4.64 -6.50 -4.68
C ALA A 97 -3.52 -5.97 -5.57
N ILE A 98 -3.70 -4.74 -6.06
CA ILE A 98 -2.70 -4.01 -6.82
C ILE A 98 -2.43 -2.68 -6.12
N LEU A 99 -1.15 -2.41 -5.81
CA LEU A 99 -0.69 -1.10 -5.37
C LEU A 99 -0.06 -0.38 -6.56
N VAL A 100 -0.51 0.84 -6.83
CA VAL A 100 -0.05 1.65 -7.97
C VAL A 100 0.55 2.95 -7.45
N GLU A 101 1.79 3.22 -7.81
CA GLU A 101 2.37 4.56 -7.76
C GLU A 101 2.40 5.09 -9.21
N PRO A 102 1.49 6.03 -9.56
CA PRO A 102 1.25 6.38 -10.95
C PRO A 102 2.39 7.19 -11.57
N CYS A 103 2.79 6.84 -12.78
CA CYS A 103 3.67 7.68 -13.61
C CYS A 103 2.91 8.74 -14.41
N SER A 104 1.59 8.66 -14.48
CA SER A 104 0.72 9.60 -15.20
C SER A 104 -0.64 9.72 -14.53
N VAL A 105 -1.15 10.94 -14.42
CA VAL A 105 -2.48 11.23 -13.84
C VAL A 105 -3.61 10.62 -14.67
N ASP A 106 -3.53 10.70 -16.01
CA ASP A 106 -4.60 10.29 -16.92
C ASP A 106 -4.31 8.96 -17.63
N GLY A 107 -3.02 8.65 -17.80
CA GLY A 107 -2.57 7.56 -18.68
C GLY A 107 -2.94 6.15 -18.21
N LEU A 108 -3.37 5.99 -16.94
CA LEU A 108 -3.66 4.69 -16.36
C LEU A 108 -5.15 4.31 -16.36
N THR A 109 -6.03 5.21 -16.81
CA THR A 109 -7.50 5.05 -16.72
C THR A 109 -7.97 3.71 -17.28
N THR A 110 -7.40 3.23 -18.39
CA THR A 110 -7.78 1.96 -19.01
C THR A 110 -7.46 0.78 -18.09
N GLY A 111 -6.22 0.67 -17.61
CA GLY A 111 -5.82 -0.43 -16.72
C GLY A 111 -6.55 -0.41 -15.38
N LEU A 112 -6.79 0.79 -14.81
CA LEU A 112 -7.57 0.95 -13.59
C LEU A 112 -9.01 0.47 -13.79
N LYS A 113 -9.61 0.78 -14.95
CA LYS A 113 -10.96 0.30 -15.29
C LYS A 113 -11.00 -1.22 -15.42
N GLU A 114 -10.02 -1.82 -16.05
CA GLU A 114 -9.94 -3.29 -16.20
C GLU A 114 -9.78 -4.00 -14.86
N ALA A 115 -8.95 -3.47 -13.95
CA ALA A 115 -8.81 -4.00 -12.60
C ALA A 115 -10.12 -3.87 -11.80
N HIS A 116 -10.79 -2.71 -11.91
CA HIS A 116 -12.09 -2.47 -11.29
C HIS A 116 -13.15 -3.45 -11.80
N ASP A 117 -13.27 -3.63 -13.12
CA ASP A 117 -14.23 -4.56 -13.76
C ASP A 117 -13.92 -6.04 -13.39
N ALA A 118 -12.65 -6.37 -13.15
CA ALA A 118 -12.22 -7.68 -12.66
C ALA A 118 -12.47 -7.87 -11.15
N GLY A 119 -12.90 -6.82 -10.44
CA GLY A 119 -13.13 -6.87 -8.99
C GLY A 119 -11.87 -6.90 -8.14
N ILE A 120 -10.72 -6.55 -8.71
CA ILE A 120 -9.44 -6.51 -7.99
C ILE A 120 -9.27 -5.15 -7.32
N PRO A 121 -9.09 -5.09 -6.00
CA PRO A 121 -8.89 -3.83 -5.30
C PRO A 121 -7.58 -3.15 -5.70
N VAL A 122 -7.67 -1.87 -6.09
CA VAL A 122 -6.51 -1.04 -6.45
C VAL A 122 -6.31 0.04 -5.41
N PHE A 123 -5.10 0.14 -4.91
CA PHE A 123 -4.65 1.18 -3.99
C PHE A 123 -3.65 2.08 -4.70
N VAL A 124 -3.93 3.37 -4.72
CA VAL A 124 -3.03 4.36 -5.33
C VAL A 124 -2.30 5.12 -4.23
N ILE A 125 -0.98 5.28 -4.39
CA ILE A 125 -0.15 5.97 -3.41
C ILE A 125 0.73 7.04 -4.07
N HIS A 126 1.13 8.03 -3.28
CA HIS A 126 2.08 9.09 -3.60
C HIS A 126 1.55 10.06 -4.64
N ASN A 127 1.45 9.66 -5.91
CA ASN A 127 0.87 10.46 -7.00
C ASN A 127 -0.63 10.19 -7.16
N ASN A 128 -1.34 11.15 -7.76
CA ASN A 128 -2.78 11.06 -8.00
C ASN A 128 -3.11 10.42 -9.36
N VAL A 129 -4.38 10.03 -9.52
CA VAL A 129 -4.98 9.62 -10.80
C VAL A 129 -6.27 10.40 -11.00
N SER A 130 -6.66 10.66 -12.26
CA SER A 130 -7.94 11.32 -12.56
C SER A 130 -9.14 10.40 -12.31
N ALA A 131 -8.98 9.10 -12.52
CA ALA A 131 -10.04 8.09 -12.37
C ALA A 131 -10.16 7.59 -10.91
N THR A 132 -10.42 8.49 -9.97
CA THR A 132 -10.48 8.18 -8.53
C THR A 132 -11.65 7.29 -8.13
N ASP A 133 -12.71 7.25 -8.94
CA ASP A 133 -13.88 6.40 -8.78
C ASP A 133 -13.62 4.91 -9.11
N LEU A 134 -12.52 4.63 -9.80
CA LEU A 134 -12.11 3.28 -10.18
C LEU A 134 -11.16 2.62 -9.17
N VAL A 135 -10.71 3.35 -8.15
CA VAL A 135 -9.75 2.84 -7.17
C VAL A 135 -10.39 2.64 -5.80
N THR A 136 -9.88 1.67 -5.06
CA THR A 136 -10.37 1.35 -3.71
C THR A 136 -9.99 2.41 -2.70
N SER A 137 -8.76 2.94 -2.80
CA SER A 137 -8.24 4.00 -1.94
C SER A 137 -7.11 4.76 -2.62
N LEU A 138 -7.04 6.05 -2.29
CA LEU A 138 -5.98 6.96 -2.72
C LEU A 138 -5.30 7.53 -1.48
N ILE A 139 -4.00 7.28 -1.35
CA ILE A 139 -3.17 7.73 -0.24
C ILE A 139 -2.11 8.68 -0.81
N HIS A 140 -2.35 9.98 -0.67
CA HIS A 140 -1.45 11.00 -1.17
C HIS A 140 -1.28 12.14 -0.17
N VAL A 141 -0.25 12.95 -0.37
CA VAL A 141 -0.04 14.19 0.39
C VAL A 141 -0.76 15.35 -0.31
N ASP A 142 -1.21 16.34 0.45
CA ASP A 142 -1.69 17.59 -0.12
C ASP A 142 -0.50 18.40 -0.66
N VAL A 143 -0.21 18.23 -1.95
CA VAL A 143 0.92 18.87 -2.63
C VAL A 143 0.76 20.38 -2.71
N ARG A 144 -0.49 20.87 -2.77
CA ARG A 144 -0.80 22.31 -2.75
C ARG A 144 -0.43 22.92 -1.41
N GLN A 145 -0.90 22.32 -0.31
CA GLN A 145 -0.54 22.75 1.04
C GLN A 145 0.98 22.70 1.24
N GLY A 146 1.63 21.64 0.75
CA GLY A 146 3.09 21.52 0.78
C GLY A 146 3.79 22.66 0.03
N GLY A 147 3.26 23.09 -1.11
CA GLY A 147 3.74 24.24 -1.88
C GLY A 147 3.56 25.57 -1.15
N GLU A 148 2.38 25.78 -0.57
CA GLU A 148 2.05 26.98 0.22
C GLU A 148 2.99 27.12 1.42
N LEU A 149 3.19 26.08 2.21
CA LEU A 149 4.10 26.09 3.37
C LEU A 149 5.55 26.36 2.98
N LYS A 150 6.02 25.81 1.86
CA LYS A 150 7.37 26.09 1.33
C LYS A 150 7.50 27.56 0.95
N MET A 151 6.49 28.13 0.26
CA MET A 151 6.52 29.51 -0.16
C MET A 151 6.44 30.48 1.03
N GLU A 152 5.61 30.20 2.03
CA GLU A 152 5.56 30.95 3.28
C GLU A 152 6.92 31.01 3.98
N GLN A 153 7.65 29.88 4.02
CA GLN A 153 8.99 29.83 4.59
C GLN A 153 9.98 30.67 3.78
N VAL A 154 9.91 30.62 2.43
CA VAL A 154 10.75 31.45 1.56
C VAL A 154 10.50 32.93 1.79
N ILE A 155 9.24 33.37 1.88
CA ILE A 155 8.87 34.77 2.14
C ILE A 155 9.41 35.20 3.50
N LYS A 156 9.26 34.35 4.52
CA LYS A 156 9.76 34.62 5.88
C LYS A 156 11.27 34.84 5.92
N ASP A 157 12.02 34.00 5.18
CA ASP A 157 13.49 34.00 5.25
C ASP A 157 14.13 35.01 4.28
N CYS A 158 13.50 35.28 3.14
CA CYS A 158 14.06 36.07 2.03
C CYS A 158 13.28 37.36 1.73
N GLY A 159 12.09 37.55 2.29
CA GLY A 159 11.21 38.68 2.03
C GLY A 159 10.30 38.49 0.81
N GLU A 160 9.27 39.36 0.72
CA GLU A 160 8.24 39.31 -0.34
C GLU A 160 8.75 39.59 -1.74
N ASP A 161 9.84 40.34 -1.85
CA ASP A 161 10.47 40.73 -3.12
C ASP A 161 11.56 39.76 -3.59
N ALA A 162 11.67 38.61 -2.94
CA ALA A 162 12.68 37.61 -3.26
C ALA A 162 12.52 37.07 -4.68
N LYS A 163 13.62 36.99 -5.42
CA LYS A 163 13.65 36.29 -6.71
C LYS A 163 13.91 34.82 -6.49
N ILE A 164 12.98 33.99 -6.88
CA ILE A 164 13.05 32.53 -6.73
C ILE A 164 13.16 31.87 -8.10
N ALA A 165 13.83 30.72 -8.14
CA ALA A 165 13.80 29.79 -9.27
C ALA A 165 13.11 28.51 -8.85
N ILE A 166 12.17 28.04 -9.65
CA ILE A 166 11.47 26.79 -9.43
C ILE A 166 11.99 25.76 -10.44
N MET A 167 12.56 24.66 -9.93
CA MET A 167 12.92 23.52 -10.76
C MET A 167 11.77 22.52 -10.70
N THR A 168 11.16 22.26 -11.84
CA THR A 168 10.07 21.28 -11.96
C THR A 168 10.62 19.92 -12.35
N GLY A 169 9.94 18.86 -11.91
CA GLY A 169 10.20 17.48 -12.34
C GLY A 169 9.58 17.19 -13.70
N THR A 170 9.27 15.90 -13.95
CA THR A 170 8.64 15.44 -15.18
C THR A 170 7.22 15.98 -15.30
N LEU A 171 6.91 16.64 -16.42
CA LEU A 171 5.55 17.14 -16.69
C LEU A 171 4.56 15.97 -16.80
N GLY A 172 3.34 16.18 -16.29
CA GLY A 172 2.27 15.17 -16.32
C GLY A 172 2.22 14.25 -15.10
N GLN A 173 3.15 14.41 -14.15
CA GLN A 173 3.01 13.87 -12.79
C GLN A 173 2.26 14.87 -11.90
N ASP A 174 1.48 14.36 -10.94
CA ASP A 174 0.68 15.18 -10.03
C ASP A 174 1.51 16.21 -9.25
N THR A 175 2.72 15.82 -8.85
CA THR A 175 3.65 16.66 -8.08
C THR A 175 4.28 17.80 -8.88
N THR A 176 4.04 17.91 -10.19
CA THR A 176 4.64 18.90 -11.09
C THR A 176 3.66 19.81 -11.80
N ASN A 177 2.37 19.64 -11.58
CA ASN A 177 1.29 20.46 -12.14
C ASN A 177 0.81 21.56 -11.18
#